data_0118f5ecfe89c70ae252dfba8c60387d
#
_entry.id   0118f5ecfe89c70ae252dfba8c60387d
#
_cell.length_a   1.000
_cell.length_b   1.000
_cell.length_c   1.000
_cell.angle_alpha   90.00
_cell.angle_beta   90.00
_cell.angle_gamma   90.00
#
_symmetry.space_group_name_H-M   'P 1'
#
loop_
_entity.id
_entity.type
_entity.pdbx_description
1 polymer ?
#
loop_
_entity_poly.entity_id
_entity_poly.type
_entity_poly.pdbx_seq_one_letter_code
_entity_poly.pdbx_strand_id
1 'polypeptide(L)'
;MPKKKLTPPPPARQLRADAKRNRERILEIAKDAFTRDGAAASLDDIARRSGVGNATLYRHFPTRDDLIEAVYRSEVEKLAAAEQRFATTMPPLEALRAWMLLFIDHVAAKTLIIPVMDTVVGGSMRLIEGSRNLIHTAFSTSVKRAIASGELRADTDPNDFVRALVGVFHTTALPGWEQSARRLVNILIAGSRPTR
;
A
#
# COMPACT_ATOMS: atom_id res chain seq x y z
N MET A 1 -47.41 26.34 -12.66
CA MET A 1 -46.11 25.62 -12.77
C MET A 1 -45.32 25.90 -11.49
N PRO A 2 -44.99 24.92 -10.64
CA PRO A 2 -44.22 25.15 -9.42
C PRO A 2 -42.79 25.46 -9.78
N LYS A 3 -42.26 26.58 -9.29
CA LYS A 3 -40.85 26.98 -9.41
C LYS A 3 -39.98 25.99 -8.62
N LYS A 4 -39.12 25.23 -9.31
CA LYS A 4 -38.12 24.36 -8.70
C LYS A 4 -37.20 25.20 -7.84
N LYS A 5 -37.27 25.08 -6.50
CA LYS A 5 -36.33 25.72 -5.56
C LYS A 5 -34.92 25.24 -5.89
N LEU A 6 -34.09 26.13 -6.41
CA LEU A 6 -32.65 25.85 -6.55
C LEU A 6 -32.07 25.78 -5.13
N THR A 7 -31.66 24.60 -4.74
CA THR A 7 -30.85 24.41 -3.53
C THR A 7 -29.49 25.08 -3.73
N PRO A 8 -29.03 25.93 -2.78
CA PRO A 8 -27.71 26.56 -2.93
C PRO A 8 -26.61 25.50 -3.07
N PRO A 9 -25.53 25.77 -3.84
CA PRO A 9 -24.44 24.84 -4.00
C PRO A 9 -23.79 24.55 -2.63
N PRO A 10 -23.33 23.30 -2.39
CA PRO A 10 -22.70 22.95 -1.13
C PRO A 10 -21.40 23.76 -0.93
N PRO A 11 -21.02 24.04 0.34
CA PRO A 11 -19.83 24.82 0.64
C PRO A 11 -18.56 24.14 0.09
N ALA A 12 -17.57 24.93 -0.34
CA ALA A 12 -16.34 24.43 -1.00
C ALA A 12 -15.60 23.35 -0.18
N ARG A 13 -15.69 23.37 1.14
CA ARG A 13 -15.14 22.34 2.05
C ARG A 13 -15.83 20.99 1.85
N GLN A 14 -17.14 20.98 1.67
CA GLN A 14 -17.93 19.76 1.44
C GLN A 14 -17.64 19.17 0.07
N LEU A 15 -17.52 20.00 -0.98
CA LEU A 15 -17.14 19.55 -2.32
C LEU A 15 -15.76 18.87 -2.36
N ARG A 16 -14.78 19.41 -1.62
CA ARG A 16 -13.44 18.80 -1.53
C ARG A 16 -13.49 17.46 -0.78
N ALA A 17 -14.27 17.36 0.28
CA ALA A 17 -14.43 16.12 1.04
C ALA A 17 -15.15 15.05 0.19
N ASP A 18 -16.16 15.42 -0.61
CA ASP A 18 -16.86 14.53 -1.51
C ASP A 18 -15.95 14.05 -2.63
N ALA A 19 -15.13 14.94 -3.22
CA ALA A 19 -14.15 14.59 -4.25
C ALA A 19 -13.10 13.60 -3.71
N LYS A 20 -12.62 13.81 -2.48
CA LYS A 20 -11.68 12.90 -1.81
C LYS A 20 -12.30 11.52 -1.61
N ARG A 21 -13.53 11.45 -1.05
CA ARG A 21 -14.25 10.17 -0.85
C ARG A 21 -14.50 9.45 -2.17
N ASN A 22 -14.87 10.17 -3.21
CA ASN A 22 -15.08 9.58 -4.54
C ASN A 22 -13.77 8.99 -5.07
N ARG A 23 -12.66 9.73 -4.95
CA ARG A 23 -11.33 9.26 -5.38
C ARG A 23 -10.92 7.99 -4.63
N GLU A 24 -11.06 7.96 -3.31
CA GLU A 24 -10.75 6.79 -2.50
C GLU A 24 -11.60 5.57 -2.90
N ARG A 25 -12.91 5.76 -3.11
CA ARG A 25 -13.80 4.69 -3.56
C ARG A 25 -13.45 4.16 -4.95
N ILE A 26 -13.08 5.04 -5.89
CA ILE A 26 -12.60 4.63 -7.21
C ILE A 26 -11.35 3.75 -7.07
N LEU A 27 -10.39 4.13 -6.24
CA LEU A 27 -9.15 3.37 -6.04
C LEU A 27 -9.41 1.98 -5.47
N GLU A 28 -10.31 1.83 -4.47
CA GLU A 28 -10.67 0.52 -3.92
C GLU A 28 -11.33 -0.38 -4.97
N ILE A 29 -12.31 0.14 -5.69
CA ILE A 29 -13.00 -0.63 -6.76
C ILE A 29 -12.04 -0.98 -7.90
N ALA A 30 -11.15 -0.05 -8.27
CA ALA A 30 -10.15 -0.30 -9.31
C ALA A 30 -9.15 -1.38 -8.88
N LYS A 31 -8.68 -1.36 -7.62
CA LYS A 31 -7.82 -2.42 -7.06
C LYS A 31 -8.48 -3.79 -7.22
N ASP A 32 -9.75 -3.92 -6.77
CA ASP A 32 -10.49 -5.18 -6.88
C ASP A 32 -10.65 -5.63 -8.33
N ALA A 33 -10.97 -4.69 -9.25
CA ALA A 33 -11.12 -4.99 -10.67
C ALA A 33 -9.79 -5.44 -11.29
N PHE A 34 -8.69 -4.74 -11.02
CA PHE A 34 -7.36 -5.11 -11.52
C PHE A 34 -6.87 -6.44 -10.94
N THR A 35 -7.19 -6.75 -9.69
CA THR A 35 -6.84 -8.04 -9.08
C THR A 35 -7.61 -9.19 -9.71
N ARG A 36 -8.90 -9.00 -10.02
CA ARG A 36 -9.78 -10.04 -10.57
C ARG A 36 -9.61 -10.22 -12.08
N ASP A 37 -9.61 -9.11 -12.82
CA ASP A 37 -9.74 -9.09 -14.27
C ASP A 37 -8.41 -8.73 -14.97
N GLY A 38 -7.38 -8.36 -14.22
CA GLY A 38 -6.07 -8.02 -14.75
C GLY A 38 -6.11 -6.83 -15.72
N ALA A 39 -5.38 -6.97 -16.84
CA ALA A 39 -5.34 -5.97 -17.90
C ALA A 39 -6.70 -5.78 -18.61
N ALA A 40 -7.62 -6.73 -18.51
CA ALA A 40 -8.95 -6.67 -19.13
C ALA A 40 -9.96 -5.86 -18.30
N ALA A 41 -9.61 -5.41 -17.08
CA ALA A 41 -10.50 -4.63 -16.23
C ALA A 41 -11.05 -3.39 -16.95
N SER A 42 -12.38 -3.22 -16.97
CA SER A 42 -13.07 -2.13 -17.65
C SER A 42 -13.14 -0.87 -16.79
N LEU A 43 -12.69 0.29 -17.31
CA LEU A 43 -12.82 1.57 -16.64
C LEU A 43 -14.29 1.99 -16.48
N ASP A 44 -15.15 1.65 -17.42
CA ASP A 44 -16.60 1.92 -17.35
C ASP A 44 -17.26 1.11 -16.23
N ASP A 45 -16.86 -0.15 -16.03
CA ASP A 45 -17.33 -0.97 -14.91
C ASP A 45 -16.85 -0.42 -13.58
N ILE A 46 -15.58 0.02 -13.51
CA ILE A 46 -15.01 0.66 -12.33
C ILE A 46 -15.79 1.94 -11.98
N ALA A 47 -16.07 2.82 -12.94
CA ALA A 47 -16.86 4.03 -12.74
C ALA A 47 -18.26 3.70 -12.20
N ARG A 48 -18.97 2.76 -12.86
CA ARG A 48 -20.31 2.32 -12.49
C ARG A 48 -20.33 1.74 -11.06
N ARG A 49 -19.43 0.83 -10.72
CA ARG A 49 -19.33 0.21 -9.37
C ARG A 49 -18.92 1.21 -8.30
N SER A 50 -18.14 2.23 -8.67
CA SER A 50 -17.77 3.32 -7.77
C SER A 50 -18.91 4.34 -7.58
N GLY A 51 -20.03 4.22 -8.29
CA GLY A 51 -21.15 5.15 -8.23
C GLY A 51 -20.80 6.55 -8.75
N VAL A 52 -19.83 6.64 -9.69
CA VAL A 52 -19.48 7.89 -10.39
C VAL A 52 -19.69 7.75 -11.89
N GLY A 53 -19.95 8.87 -12.55
CA GLY A 53 -19.99 8.88 -14.02
C GLY A 53 -18.58 8.81 -14.61
N ASN A 54 -18.47 8.28 -15.86
CA ASN A 54 -17.20 8.19 -16.59
C ASN A 54 -16.45 9.52 -16.66
N ALA A 55 -17.16 10.64 -16.92
CA ALA A 55 -16.56 11.98 -16.91
C ALA A 55 -15.92 12.34 -15.57
N THR A 56 -16.45 11.85 -14.45
CA THR A 56 -15.87 12.06 -13.13
C THR A 56 -14.63 11.19 -12.92
N LEU A 57 -14.66 9.94 -13.36
CA LEU A 57 -13.50 9.05 -13.31
C LEU A 57 -12.34 9.65 -14.10
N TYR A 58 -12.56 10.03 -15.38
CA TYR A 58 -11.52 10.62 -16.23
C TYR A 58 -11.02 11.99 -15.76
N ARG A 59 -11.82 12.72 -14.99
CA ARG A 59 -11.34 13.96 -14.33
C ARG A 59 -10.35 13.66 -13.21
N HIS A 60 -10.53 12.56 -12.48
CA HIS A 60 -9.59 12.13 -11.43
C HIS A 60 -8.38 11.39 -11.98
N PHE A 61 -8.57 10.61 -13.04
CA PHE A 61 -7.58 9.75 -13.66
C PHE A 61 -7.71 9.84 -15.18
N PRO A 62 -7.01 10.80 -15.82
CA PRO A 62 -7.14 11.07 -17.26
C PRO A 62 -6.85 9.87 -18.14
N THR A 63 -5.94 9.00 -17.72
CA THR A 63 -5.58 7.77 -18.43
C THR A 63 -5.77 6.54 -17.54
N ARG A 64 -5.76 5.37 -18.16
CA ARG A 64 -5.71 4.08 -17.46
C ARG A 64 -4.46 3.97 -16.60
N ASP A 65 -3.31 4.43 -17.13
CA ASP A 65 -2.02 4.41 -16.44
C ASP A 65 -2.07 5.25 -15.16
N ASP A 66 -2.68 6.45 -15.21
CA ASP A 66 -2.88 7.29 -14.03
C ASP A 66 -3.67 6.57 -12.93
N LEU A 67 -4.68 5.77 -13.31
CA LEU A 67 -5.46 5.01 -12.37
C LEU A 67 -4.65 3.85 -11.76
N ILE A 68 -3.89 3.12 -12.57
CA ILE A 68 -3.02 2.02 -12.10
C ILE A 68 -1.96 2.56 -11.15
N GLU A 69 -1.27 3.64 -11.52
CA GLU A 69 -0.28 4.30 -10.65
C GLU A 69 -0.90 4.77 -9.34
N ALA A 70 -2.08 5.37 -9.39
CA ALA A 70 -2.76 5.86 -8.20
C ALA A 70 -3.22 4.73 -7.28
N VAL A 71 -3.68 3.59 -7.82
CA VAL A 71 -4.00 2.39 -7.04
C VAL A 71 -2.75 1.89 -6.33
N TYR A 72 -1.64 1.69 -7.05
CA TYR A 72 -0.40 1.22 -6.45
C TYR A 72 0.11 2.18 -5.36
N ARG A 73 0.14 3.49 -5.65
CA ARG A 73 0.57 4.51 -4.69
C ARG A 73 -0.29 4.51 -3.42
N SER A 74 -1.60 4.39 -3.57
CA SER A 74 -2.53 4.32 -2.42
C SER A 74 -2.24 3.13 -1.52
N GLU A 75 -1.93 1.96 -2.08
CA GLU A 75 -1.59 0.77 -1.29
C GLU A 75 -0.25 0.93 -0.55
N VAL A 76 0.74 1.54 -1.19
CA VAL A 76 2.03 1.86 -0.55
C VAL A 76 1.85 2.89 0.58
N GLU A 77 1.03 3.92 0.37
CA GLU A 77 0.71 4.92 1.40
C GLU A 77 0.01 4.29 2.62
N LYS A 78 -0.95 3.38 2.38
CA LYS A 78 -1.62 2.62 3.44
C LYS A 78 -0.66 1.76 4.24
N LEU A 79 0.28 1.08 3.58
CA LEU A 79 1.31 0.28 4.21
C LEU A 79 2.24 1.15 5.06
N ALA A 80 2.72 2.28 4.53
CA ALA A 80 3.56 3.20 5.27
C ALA A 80 2.83 3.79 6.49
N ALA A 81 1.57 4.20 6.33
CA ALA A 81 0.76 4.74 7.41
C ALA A 81 0.43 3.70 8.51
N ALA A 82 0.48 2.41 8.18
CA ALA A 82 0.29 1.35 9.18
C ALA A 82 1.38 1.34 10.25
N GLU A 83 2.60 1.81 9.94
CA GLU A 83 3.68 1.96 10.91
C GLU A 83 3.24 2.85 12.08
N GLN A 84 2.73 4.03 11.79
CA GLN A 84 2.27 4.96 12.83
C GLN A 84 1.10 4.39 13.65
N ARG A 85 0.17 3.68 13.01
CA ARG A 85 -0.96 3.04 13.72
C ARG A 85 -0.48 1.97 14.69
N PHE A 86 0.42 1.09 14.25
CA PHE A 86 0.98 0.05 15.12
C PHE A 86 1.79 0.65 16.25
N ALA A 87 2.56 1.70 15.98
CA ALA A 87 3.34 2.40 16.98
C ALA A 87 2.53 3.02 18.12
N THR A 88 1.26 3.37 17.86
CA THR A 88 0.37 3.94 18.88
C THR A 88 -0.43 2.90 19.65
N THR A 89 -0.49 1.65 19.16
CA THR A 89 -1.38 0.60 19.68
C THR A 89 -0.66 -0.63 20.21
N MET A 90 0.64 -0.77 19.94
CA MET A 90 1.43 -1.98 20.27
C MET A 90 2.78 -1.59 20.85
N PRO A 91 3.41 -2.48 21.68
CA PRO A 91 4.81 -2.38 22.05
C PRO A 91 5.71 -2.33 20.81
N PRO A 92 6.88 -1.63 20.88
CA PRO A 92 7.71 -1.36 19.70
C PRO A 92 8.11 -2.59 18.87
N LEU A 93 8.51 -3.69 19.51
CA LEU A 93 8.90 -4.91 18.81
C LEU A 93 7.70 -5.63 18.17
N GLU A 94 6.54 -5.62 18.82
CA GLU A 94 5.31 -6.17 18.27
C GLU A 94 4.81 -5.34 17.09
N ALA A 95 4.90 -4.01 17.17
CA ALA A 95 4.58 -3.09 16.09
C ALA A 95 5.47 -3.35 14.86
N LEU A 96 6.79 -3.52 15.06
CA LEU A 96 7.72 -3.89 14.00
C LEU A 96 7.34 -5.22 13.36
N ARG A 97 7.08 -6.24 14.17
CA ARG A 97 6.67 -7.56 13.68
C ARG A 97 5.38 -7.50 12.86
N ALA A 98 4.37 -6.80 13.37
CA ALA A 98 3.09 -6.63 12.68
C ALA A 98 3.26 -5.92 11.35
N TRP A 99 4.10 -4.88 11.30
CA TRP A 99 4.39 -4.17 10.06
C TRP A 99 5.13 -5.05 9.04
N MET A 100 6.11 -5.84 9.46
CA MET A 100 6.84 -6.77 8.58
C MET A 100 5.88 -7.82 7.98
N LEU A 101 4.96 -8.36 8.76
CA LEU A 101 3.97 -9.30 8.28
C LEU A 101 3.00 -8.64 7.29
N LEU A 102 2.53 -7.41 7.58
CA LEU A 102 1.70 -6.65 6.66
C LEU A 102 2.43 -6.35 5.34
N PHE A 103 3.75 -6.10 5.39
CA PHE A 103 4.56 -5.93 4.19
C PHE A 103 4.60 -7.20 3.34
N ILE A 104 4.71 -8.40 3.93
CA ILE A 104 4.62 -9.67 3.21
C ILE A 104 3.26 -9.82 2.52
N ASP A 105 2.16 -9.50 3.21
CA ASP A 105 0.82 -9.54 2.63
C ASP A 105 0.67 -8.54 1.48
N HIS A 106 1.26 -7.35 1.61
CA HIS A 106 1.32 -6.37 0.53
C HIS A 106 2.08 -6.90 -0.70
N VAL A 107 3.20 -7.59 -0.49
CA VAL A 107 3.97 -8.23 -1.58
C VAL A 107 3.15 -9.31 -2.26
N ALA A 108 2.49 -10.17 -1.48
CA ALA A 108 1.65 -11.23 -2.02
C ALA A 108 0.50 -10.67 -2.88
N ALA A 109 -0.21 -9.66 -2.36
CA ALA A 109 -1.26 -8.99 -3.12
C ALA A 109 -0.73 -8.32 -4.39
N LYS A 110 0.48 -7.74 -4.35
CA LYS A 110 1.12 -7.08 -5.48
C LYS A 110 1.45 -8.03 -6.61
N THR A 111 1.84 -9.29 -6.33
CA THR A 111 2.14 -10.27 -7.38
C THR A 111 0.95 -10.48 -8.33
N LEU A 112 -0.28 -10.31 -7.83
CA LEU A 112 -1.50 -10.42 -8.64
C LEU A 112 -1.70 -9.25 -9.60
N ILE A 113 -1.19 -8.07 -9.31
CA ILE A 113 -1.35 -6.86 -10.12
C ILE A 113 -0.11 -6.47 -10.92
N ILE A 114 1.02 -7.17 -10.74
CA ILE A 114 2.25 -6.92 -11.52
C ILE A 114 1.96 -6.93 -13.03
N PRO A 115 1.24 -7.91 -13.61
CA PRO A 115 0.95 -7.91 -15.05
C PRO A 115 0.20 -6.65 -15.52
N VAL A 116 -0.63 -6.07 -14.66
CA VAL A 116 -1.32 -4.80 -14.94
C VAL A 116 -0.34 -3.63 -14.83
N MET A 117 0.52 -3.63 -13.81
CA MET A 117 1.53 -2.58 -13.62
C MET A 117 2.56 -2.56 -14.77
N ASP A 118 2.84 -3.70 -15.37
CA ASP A 118 3.78 -3.80 -16.51
C ASP A 118 3.20 -3.21 -17.80
N THR A 119 1.89 -2.95 -17.88
CA THR A 119 1.28 -2.23 -19.01
C THR A 119 1.53 -0.71 -18.95
N VAL A 120 1.90 -0.18 -17.79
CA VAL A 120 2.17 1.25 -17.59
C VAL A 120 3.52 1.63 -18.18
N VAL A 121 3.65 2.84 -18.72
CA VAL A 121 4.93 3.35 -19.24
C VAL A 121 6.02 3.30 -18.15
N GLY A 122 7.10 2.60 -18.44
CA GLY A 122 8.19 2.32 -17.52
C GLY A 122 7.98 1.10 -16.61
N GLY A 123 6.82 0.42 -16.74
CA GLY A 123 6.53 -0.85 -16.09
C GLY A 123 6.43 -0.81 -14.58
N SER A 124 6.27 -2.00 -14.00
CA SER A 124 6.17 -2.18 -12.54
C SER A 124 7.43 -1.72 -11.80
N MET A 125 8.61 -1.85 -12.39
CA MET A 125 9.87 -1.44 -11.75
C MET A 125 9.91 0.05 -11.45
N ARG A 126 9.47 0.92 -12.37
CA ARG A 126 9.39 2.37 -12.15
C ARG A 126 8.49 2.71 -10.94
N LEU A 127 7.34 2.06 -10.84
CA LEU A 127 6.39 2.27 -9.74
C LEU A 127 6.98 1.82 -8.40
N ILE A 128 7.65 0.67 -8.38
CA ILE A 128 8.31 0.11 -7.19
C ILE A 128 9.43 1.02 -6.72
N GLU A 129 10.29 1.49 -7.62
CA GLU A 129 11.39 2.40 -7.30
C GLU A 129 10.88 3.75 -6.75
N GLY A 130 9.82 4.29 -7.33
CA GLY A 130 9.19 5.53 -6.87
C GLY A 130 8.64 5.45 -5.44
N SER A 131 8.32 4.25 -4.95
CA SER A 131 7.80 4.03 -3.60
C SER A 131 8.86 3.59 -2.57
N ARG A 132 10.08 3.28 -3.01
CA ARG A 132 11.15 2.73 -2.17
C ARG A 132 11.42 3.56 -0.92
N ASN A 133 11.55 4.88 -1.07
CA ASN A 133 11.86 5.78 0.03
C ASN A 133 10.77 5.78 1.12
N LEU A 134 9.51 5.73 0.74
CA LEU A 134 8.39 5.73 1.67
C LEU A 134 8.37 4.44 2.52
N ILE A 135 8.54 3.30 1.88
CA ILE A 135 8.63 1.98 2.55
C ILE A 135 9.85 1.92 3.45
N HIS A 136 11.02 2.34 2.93
CA HIS A 136 12.27 2.34 3.70
C HIS A 136 12.17 3.22 4.94
N THR A 137 11.59 4.42 4.83
CA THR A 137 11.43 5.35 5.95
C THR A 137 10.53 4.76 7.03
N ALA A 138 9.35 4.24 6.66
CA ALA A 138 8.42 3.61 7.60
C ALA A 138 9.09 2.46 8.36
N PHE A 139 9.78 1.60 7.61
CA PHE A 139 10.45 0.44 8.17
C PHE A 139 11.61 0.81 9.11
N SER A 140 12.53 1.69 8.66
CA SER A 140 13.65 2.16 9.49
C SER A 140 13.17 2.84 10.76
N THR A 141 12.07 3.59 10.70
CA THR A 141 11.47 4.22 11.88
C THR A 141 11.00 3.17 12.89
N SER A 142 10.34 2.12 12.42
CA SER A 142 9.87 1.03 13.29
C SER A 142 11.02 0.28 13.95
N VAL A 143 12.08 -0.05 13.21
CA VAL A 143 13.29 -0.71 13.77
C VAL A 143 13.98 0.18 14.82
N LYS A 144 14.20 1.47 14.50
CA LYS A 144 14.81 2.43 15.43
C LYS A 144 14.02 2.54 16.74
N ARG A 145 12.69 2.48 16.66
CA ARG A 145 11.83 2.51 17.85
C ARG A 145 12.01 1.26 18.72
N ALA A 146 12.12 0.08 18.11
CA ALA A 146 12.37 -1.17 18.83
C ALA A 146 13.79 -1.23 19.44
N ILE A 147 14.79 -0.59 18.82
CA ILE A 147 16.12 -0.40 19.40
C ILE A 147 16.04 0.55 20.61
N ALA A 148 15.37 1.69 20.47
CA ALA A 148 15.23 2.70 21.53
C ALA A 148 14.49 2.17 22.77
N SER A 149 13.58 1.20 22.61
CA SER A 149 12.90 0.53 23.73
C SER A 149 13.77 -0.55 24.42
N GLY A 150 14.94 -0.88 23.86
CA GLY A 150 15.80 -1.96 24.37
C GLY A 150 15.32 -3.37 24.00
N GLU A 151 14.28 -3.51 23.19
CA GLU A 151 13.77 -4.82 22.75
C GLU A 151 14.59 -5.43 21.60
N LEU A 152 15.32 -4.58 20.84
CA LEU A 152 16.37 -5.01 19.90
C LEU A 152 17.72 -4.50 20.37
N ARG A 153 18.79 -5.21 19.97
CA ARG A 153 20.18 -4.82 20.27
C ARG A 153 20.51 -3.47 19.65
N ALA A 154 21.33 -2.69 20.34
CA ALA A 154 21.74 -1.35 19.90
C ALA A 154 22.60 -1.36 18.62
N ASP A 155 23.29 -2.48 18.32
CA ASP A 155 24.08 -2.67 17.12
C ASP A 155 23.29 -3.16 15.89
N THR A 156 21.96 -3.25 16.02
CA THR A 156 21.07 -3.65 14.91
C THR A 156 21.02 -2.57 13.83
N ASP A 157 21.45 -2.88 12.61
CA ASP A 157 21.29 -1.98 11.47
C ASP A 157 19.89 -2.14 10.85
N PRO A 158 19.04 -1.08 10.83
CA PRO A 158 17.76 -1.12 10.14
C PRO A 158 17.84 -1.57 8.68
N ASN A 159 18.96 -1.28 7.99
CA ASN A 159 19.13 -1.67 6.61
C ASN A 159 19.25 -3.19 6.41
N ASP A 160 19.73 -3.93 7.41
CA ASP A 160 19.82 -5.40 7.30
C ASP A 160 18.43 -6.03 7.29
N PHE A 161 17.52 -5.50 8.08
CA PHE A 161 16.11 -5.90 8.02
C PHE A 161 15.47 -5.57 6.66
N VAL A 162 15.75 -4.37 6.12
CA VAL A 162 15.27 -3.98 4.78
C VAL A 162 15.82 -4.94 3.72
N ARG A 163 17.12 -5.23 3.74
CA ARG A 163 17.77 -6.18 2.79
C ARG A 163 17.16 -7.57 2.89
N ALA A 164 16.95 -8.07 4.11
CA ALA A 164 16.34 -9.37 4.32
C ALA A 164 14.92 -9.45 3.76
N LEU A 165 14.07 -8.42 3.99
CA LEU A 165 12.73 -8.38 3.43
C LEU A 165 12.72 -8.22 1.92
N VAL A 166 13.59 -7.35 1.37
CA VAL A 166 13.74 -7.21 -0.10
C VAL A 166 14.22 -8.50 -0.72
N GLY A 167 15.12 -9.25 -0.06
CA GLY A 167 15.57 -10.57 -0.51
C GLY A 167 14.41 -11.56 -0.68
N VAL A 168 13.39 -11.46 0.16
CA VAL A 168 12.16 -12.28 0.04
C VAL A 168 11.42 -12.04 -1.30
N PHE A 169 11.47 -10.81 -1.85
CA PHE A 169 10.85 -10.53 -3.16
C PHE A 169 11.40 -11.39 -4.28
N HIS A 170 12.69 -11.73 -4.25
CA HIS A 170 13.30 -12.57 -5.27
C HIS A 170 12.87 -14.04 -5.17
N THR A 171 12.17 -14.40 -4.09
CA THR A 171 11.68 -15.77 -3.87
C THR A 171 10.17 -15.93 -4.11
N THR A 172 9.46 -14.90 -4.52
CA THR A 172 7.98 -14.90 -4.69
C THR A 172 7.51 -15.90 -5.76
N ALA A 173 8.38 -16.28 -6.71
CA ALA A 173 8.09 -17.31 -7.69
C ALA A 173 8.15 -18.75 -7.13
N LEU A 174 8.69 -18.95 -5.92
CA LEU A 174 8.84 -20.27 -5.31
C LEU A 174 7.56 -20.64 -4.51
N PRO A 175 7.08 -21.89 -4.60
CA PRO A 175 5.97 -22.37 -3.81
C PRO A 175 6.22 -22.19 -2.30
N GLY A 176 5.23 -21.72 -1.56
CA GLY A 176 5.33 -21.57 -0.10
C GLY A 176 6.20 -20.40 0.38
N TRP A 177 6.59 -19.48 -0.51
CA TRP A 177 7.42 -18.33 -0.18
C TRP A 177 6.83 -17.46 0.95
N GLU A 178 5.52 -17.28 1.00
CA GLU A 178 4.86 -16.48 2.06
C GLU A 178 5.10 -17.05 3.45
N GLN A 179 4.93 -18.37 3.60
CA GLN A 179 5.19 -19.03 4.88
C GLN A 179 6.67 -18.95 5.27
N SER A 180 7.58 -19.09 4.29
CA SER A 180 9.03 -18.93 4.50
C SER A 180 9.35 -17.49 4.92
N ALA A 181 8.77 -16.49 4.27
CA ALA A 181 8.92 -15.09 4.61
C ALA A 181 8.47 -14.79 6.06
N ARG A 182 7.31 -15.32 6.46
CA ARG A 182 6.79 -15.17 7.82
C ARG A 182 7.72 -15.84 8.87
N ARG A 183 8.30 -17.00 8.55
CA ARG A 183 9.32 -17.64 9.42
C ARG A 183 10.58 -16.79 9.52
N LEU A 184 11.05 -16.24 8.40
CA LEU A 184 12.24 -15.36 8.37
C LEU A 184 12.04 -14.10 9.23
N VAL A 185 10.84 -13.50 9.22
CA VAL A 185 10.51 -12.38 10.14
C VAL A 185 10.75 -12.80 11.59
N ASN A 186 10.26 -13.96 12.00
CA ASN A 186 10.44 -14.44 13.38
C ASN A 186 11.91 -14.71 13.71
N ILE A 187 12.70 -15.29 12.76
CA ILE A 187 14.11 -15.55 12.93
C ILE A 187 14.90 -14.26 13.06
N LEU A 188 14.64 -13.25 12.21
CA LEU A 188 15.29 -11.95 12.26
C LEU A 188 15.04 -11.25 13.61
N ILE A 189 13.79 -11.22 14.06
CA ILE A 189 13.42 -10.63 15.35
C ILE A 189 14.11 -11.37 16.49
N ALA A 190 14.06 -12.71 16.51
CA ALA A 190 14.66 -13.51 17.56
C ALA A 190 16.18 -13.32 17.63
N GLY A 191 16.87 -13.31 16.48
CA GLY A 191 18.32 -13.13 16.37
C GLY A 191 18.80 -11.72 16.70
N SER A 192 17.90 -10.72 16.69
CA SER A 192 18.22 -9.31 16.99
C SER A 192 17.85 -8.89 18.41
N ARG A 193 17.29 -9.79 19.21
CA ARG A 193 17.03 -9.50 20.64
C ARG A 193 18.34 -9.44 21.44
N PRO A 194 18.40 -8.63 22.51
CA PRO A 194 19.53 -8.64 23.44
C PRO A 194 19.76 -10.06 23.98
N THR A 195 21.00 -10.51 24.01
CA THR A 195 21.41 -11.70 24.77
C THR A 195 21.28 -11.38 26.25
N ARG A 196 20.60 -12.23 27.00
CA ARG A 196 20.51 -12.14 28.45
C ARG A 196 21.87 -12.44 29.07
#